data_2c56ef18194092c2adfc3ee00756d9aa
#
_entry.id   2c56ef18194092c2adfc3ee00756d9aa
#
_cell.length_a   1.000
_cell.length_b   1.000
_cell.length_c   1.000
_cell.angle_alpha   90.00
_cell.angle_beta   90.00
_cell.angle_gamma   90.00
#
_symmetry.space_group_name_H-M   'P 1'
#
loop_
_entity.id
_entity.type
_entity.pdbx_description
1 polymer ?
#
loop_
_entity_poly.entity_id
_entity_poly.type
_entity_poly.pdbx_seq_one_letter_code
_entity_poly.pdbx_strand_id
1 'polypeptide(L)'
;MNVFSLKLRLTAMNFLEFAVWGAYLTSMGSYLAKAGLVEYIGWFYAVQGVVSIFMPGLMGIVADRWVPAQRLLGLCHILAGLFMGAASLYAAGTEGGALGMATFFTLYTFSVAFYMPTLALSNSVALNGLARAGLDTVAAFPPIRVFGTIGFI
;
A
#
# COMPACT_ATOMS: atom_id res chain seq x y z
N MET A 1 -18.84 -9.68 18.07
CA MET A 1 -18.66 -8.40 17.32
C MET A 1 -19.91 -8.21 16.46
N ASN A 2 -20.54 -7.03 16.49
CA ASN A 2 -21.73 -6.75 15.68
C ASN A 2 -21.33 -6.72 14.18
N VAL A 3 -22.14 -7.33 13.30
CA VAL A 3 -21.94 -7.39 11.85
C VAL A 3 -21.76 -6.00 11.24
N PHE A 4 -22.52 -5.02 11.70
CA PHE A 4 -22.40 -3.63 11.26
C PHE A 4 -21.00 -3.04 11.57
N SER A 5 -20.51 -3.23 12.79
CA SER A 5 -19.18 -2.76 13.19
C SER A 5 -18.07 -3.44 12.39
N LEU A 6 -18.21 -4.74 12.08
CA LEU A 6 -17.27 -5.45 11.22
C LEU A 6 -17.22 -4.84 9.83
N LYS A 7 -18.38 -4.70 9.16
CA LYS A 7 -18.47 -4.11 7.82
C LYS A 7 -17.90 -2.70 7.77
N LEU A 8 -18.21 -1.85 8.76
CA LEU A 8 -17.69 -0.49 8.84
C LEU A 8 -16.16 -0.46 8.92
N ARG A 9 -15.55 -1.32 9.76
CA ARG A 9 -14.09 -1.42 9.88
C ARG A 9 -13.42 -1.89 8.59
N LEU A 10 -14.02 -2.88 7.92
CA LEU A 10 -13.49 -3.38 6.65
C LEU A 10 -13.65 -2.35 5.54
N THR A 11 -14.72 -1.58 5.53
CA THR A 11 -14.94 -0.47 4.60
C THR A 11 -13.90 0.64 4.82
N ALA A 12 -13.67 1.06 6.07
CA ALA A 12 -12.66 2.05 6.40
C ALA A 12 -11.25 1.57 6.02
N MET A 13 -10.93 0.30 6.29
CA MET A 13 -9.66 -0.31 5.91
C MET A 13 -9.46 -0.26 4.39
N ASN A 14 -10.44 -0.70 3.59
CA ASN A 14 -10.35 -0.65 2.14
C ASN A 14 -10.26 0.78 1.61
N PHE A 15 -11.03 1.70 2.15
CA PHE A 15 -10.97 3.11 1.77
C PHE A 15 -9.56 3.69 1.99
N LEU A 16 -9.01 3.55 3.21
CA LEU A 16 -7.69 4.08 3.56
C LEU A 16 -6.57 3.43 2.77
N GLU A 17 -6.65 2.11 2.55
CA GLU A 17 -5.70 1.35 1.73
C GLU A 17 -5.52 1.98 0.35
N PHE A 18 -6.62 2.22 -0.34
CA PHE A 18 -6.59 2.75 -1.69
C PHE A 18 -6.41 4.27 -1.75
N ALA A 19 -6.84 5.00 -0.71
CA ALA A 19 -6.59 6.43 -0.59
C ALA A 19 -5.09 6.74 -0.48
N VAL A 20 -4.37 5.97 0.33
CA VAL A 20 -2.91 6.10 0.43
C VAL A 20 -2.25 5.79 -0.90
N TRP A 21 -2.66 4.71 -1.58
CA TRP A 21 -2.11 4.35 -2.89
C TRP A 21 -2.38 5.42 -3.94
N GLY A 22 -3.61 5.91 -4.05
CA GLY A 22 -3.98 7.01 -4.95
C GLY A 22 -3.17 8.26 -4.69
N ALA A 23 -3.03 8.65 -3.43
CA ALA A 23 -2.31 9.86 -3.04
C ALA A 23 -0.86 9.86 -3.53
N TYR A 24 -0.06 8.82 -3.28
CA TYR A 24 1.33 8.83 -3.71
C TYR A 24 1.51 8.45 -5.19
N LEU A 25 0.67 7.56 -5.74
CA LEU A 25 0.77 7.17 -7.14
C LEU A 25 0.56 8.36 -8.10
N THR A 26 -0.47 9.16 -7.82
CA THR A 26 -0.81 10.32 -8.66
C THR A 26 0.14 11.50 -8.46
N SER A 27 0.67 11.71 -7.26
CA SER A 27 1.54 12.84 -6.93
C SER A 27 3.02 12.60 -7.23
N MET A 28 3.48 11.34 -7.26
CA MET A 28 4.89 11.00 -7.40
C MET A 28 5.52 11.57 -8.67
N GLY A 29 4.86 11.44 -9.82
CA GLY A 29 5.38 11.98 -11.08
C GLY A 29 5.56 13.50 -11.04
N SER A 30 4.59 14.23 -10.50
CA SER A 30 4.67 15.70 -10.33
C SER A 30 5.74 16.09 -9.33
N TYR A 31 5.90 15.33 -8.26
CA TYR A 31 6.96 15.55 -7.27
C TYR A 31 8.35 15.38 -7.89
N LEU A 32 8.60 14.26 -8.58
CA LEU A 32 9.88 13.98 -9.24
C LEU A 32 10.22 15.03 -10.30
N ALA A 33 9.21 15.50 -11.05
CA ALA A 33 9.41 16.57 -12.03
C ALA A 33 9.88 17.88 -11.35
N LYS A 34 9.28 18.26 -10.22
CA LYS A 34 9.67 19.43 -9.43
C LYS A 34 11.04 19.27 -8.76
N ALA A 35 11.41 18.04 -8.41
CA ALA A 35 12.71 17.70 -7.81
C ALA A 35 13.86 17.58 -8.84
N GLY A 36 13.60 17.84 -10.14
CA GLY A 36 14.62 17.75 -11.18
C GLY A 36 14.96 16.33 -11.62
N LEU A 37 14.08 15.34 -11.30
CA LEU A 37 14.27 13.92 -11.59
C LEU A 37 13.33 13.41 -12.70
N VAL A 38 12.99 14.26 -13.68
CA VAL A 38 12.06 13.94 -14.79
C VAL A 38 12.47 12.69 -15.55
N GLU A 39 13.75 12.54 -15.85
CA GLU A 39 14.29 11.39 -16.60
C GLU A 39 14.16 10.05 -15.86
N TYR A 40 13.98 10.07 -14.52
CA TYR A 40 13.87 8.87 -13.69
C TYR A 40 12.43 8.49 -13.37
N ILE A 41 11.43 9.29 -13.76
CA ILE A 41 10.01 9.00 -13.45
C ILE A 41 9.61 7.58 -13.86
N GLY A 42 10.04 7.14 -15.06
CA GLY A 42 9.76 5.80 -15.56
C GLY A 42 10.30 4.69 -14.64
N TRP A 43 11.46 4.89 -14.01
CA TRP A 43 12.05 3.90 -13.08
C TRP A 43 11.22 3.73 -11.81
N PHE A 44 10.67 4.83 -11.26
CA PHE A 44 9.81 4.77 -10.08
C PHE A 44 8.51 4.01 -10.33
N TYR A 45 7.90 4.18 -11.48
CA TYR A 45 6.70 3.41 -11.86
C TYR A 45 7.04 1.97 -12.26
N ALA A 46 8.18 1.74 -12.93
CA ALA A 46 8.63 0.41 -13.31
C ALA A 46 8.92 -0.45 -12.07
N VAL A 47 9.63 0.07 -11.05
CA VAL A 47 9.93 -0.68 -9.84
C VAL A 47 8.65 -1.05 -9.09
N GLN A 48 7.66 -0.17 -9.04
CA GLN A 48 6.36 -0.49 -8.46
C GLN A 48 5.68 -1.65 -9.19
N GLY A 49 5.72 -1.65 -10.52
CA GLY A 49 5.19 -2.75 -11.34
C GLY A 49 5.90 -4.08 -11.04
N VAL A 50 7.23 -4.08 -11.05
CA VAL A 50 8.04 -5.27 -10.75
C VAL A 50 7.75 -5.82 -9.35
N VAL A 51 7.73 -4.95 -8.35
CA VAL A 51 7.44 -5.31 -6.96
C VAL A 51 6.03 -5.89 -6.82
N SER A 52 5.04 -5.35 -7.54
CA SER A 52 3.65 -5.82 -7.53
C SER A 52 3.49 -7.25 -8.06
N ILE A 53 4.43 -7.74 -8.86
CA ILE A 53 4.40 -9.11 -9.37
C ILE A 53 4.88 -10.11 -8.30
N PHE A 54 5.95 -9.80 -7.60
CA PHE A 54 6.62 -10.76 -6.71
C PHE A 54 6.19 -10.66 -5.25
N MET A 55 6.09 -9.46 -4.71
CA MET A 55 5.90 -9.24 -3.28
C MET A 55 4.56 -9.75 -2.72
N PRO A 56 3.41 -9.64 -3.42
CA PRO A 56 2.16 -10.21 -2.93
C PRO A 56 2.23 -11.73 -2.76
N GLY A 57 2.88 -12.43 -3.71
CA GLY A 57 3.09 -13.89 -3.63
C GLY A 57 3.98 -14.28 -2.44
N LEU A 58 5.10 -13.58 -2.25
CA LEU A 58 6.00 -13.82 -1.12
C LEU A 58 5.29 -13.56 0.23
N MET A 59 4.59 -12.45 0.36
CA MET A 59 3.85 -12.12 1.59
C MET A 59 2.64 -13.03 1.81
N GLY A 60 2.03 -13.55 0.74
CA GLY A 60 1.01 -14.60 0.82
C GLY A 60 1.56 -15.87 1.48
N ILE A 61 2.73 -16.34 1.06
CA ILE A 61 3.40 -17.51 1.68
C ILE A 61 3.71 -17.25 3.16
N VAL A 62 4.16 -16.04 3.50
CA VAL A 62 4.42 -15.65 4.90
C VAL A 62 3.13 -15.65 5.72
N ALA A 63 2.04 -15.12 5.15
CA ALA A 63 0.74 -15.09 5.81
C ALA A 63 0.14 -16.48 6.05
N ASP A 64 0.36 -17.39 5.12
CA ASP A 64 -0.19 -18.74 5.21
C ASP A 64 0.59 -19.64 6.18
N ARG A 65 1.91 -19.41 6.34
CA ARG A 65 2.78 -20.31 7.09
C ARG A 65 3.20 -19.80 8.47
N TRP A 66 3.40 -18.50 8.63
CA TRP A 66 4.11 -17.98 9.81
C TRP A 66 3.39 -16.87 10.56
N VAL A 67 2.74 -15.93 9.87
CA VAL A 67 2.17 -14.73 10.49
C VAL A 67 0.73 -14.53 10.02
N PRO A 68 -0.26 -14.43 10.92
CA PRO A 68 -1.65 -14.16 10.52
C PRO A 68 -1.75 -12.91 9.62
N ALA A 69 -2.54 -13.00 8.53
CA ALA A 69 -2.64 -11.98 7.49
C ALA A 69 -2.89 -10.56 8.04
N GLN A 70 -3.71 -10.41 9.10
CA GLN A 70 -3.98 -9.12 9.70
C GLN A 70 -2.78 -8.50 10.44
N ARG A 71 -1.90 -9.34 11.04
CA ARG A 71 -0.66 -8.85 11.66
C ARG A 71 0.37 -8.48 10.61
N LEU A 72 0.47 -9.31 9.58
CA LEU A 72 1.37 -9.06 8.44
C LEU A 72 0.97 -7.78 7.70
N LEU A 73 -0.34 -7.57 7.48
CA LEU A 73 -0.89 -6.34 6.90
C LEU A 73 -0.43 -5.10 7.69
N GLY A 74 -0.58 -5.12 9.02
CA GLY A 74 -0.15 -4.02 9.89
C GLY A 74 1.37 -3.80 9.84
N LEU A 75 2.15 -4.87 9.88
CA LEU A 75 3.62 -4.79 9.81
C LEU A 75 4.09 -4.20 8.47
N CYS A 76 3.51 -4.66 7.37
CA CYS A 76 3.82 -4.13 6.04
C CYS A 76 3.51 -2.63 5.93
N HIS A 77 2.37 -2.16 6.48
CA HIS A 77 2.05 -0.73 6.51
C HIS A 77 3.05 0.09 7.33
N ILE A 78 3.44 -0.42 8.51
CA ILE A 78 4.44 0.25 9.35
C ILE A 78 5.77 0.38 8.60
N LEU A 79 6.26 -0.70 8.01
CA LEU A 79 7.51 -0.69 7.26
C LEU A 79 7.43 0.22 6.02
N ALA A 80 6.35 0.13 5.25
CA ALA A 80 6.12 1.01 4.10
C ALA A 80 6.11 2.49 4.52
N GLY A 81 5.42 2.81 5.60
CA GLY A 81 5.36 4.17 6.16
C GLY A 81 6.70 4.67 6.67
N LEU A 82 7.49 3.82 7.33
CA LEU A 82 8.83 4.19 7.81
C LEU A 82 9.77 4.51 6.64
N PHE A 83 9.79 3.70 5.59
CA PHE A 83 10.64 3.94 4.42
C PHE A 83 10.17 5.17 3.63
N MET A 84 8.86 5.39 3.48
CA MET A 84 8.34 6.60 2.83
C MET A 84 8.62 7.85 3.67
N GLY A 85 8.48 7.76 4.99
CA GLY A 85 8.85 8.83 5.91
C GLY A 85 10.33 9.16 5.84
N ALA A 86 11.21 8.15 5.81
CA ALA A 86 12.64 8.33 5.63
C ALA A 86 12.97 8.98 4.27
N ALA A 87 12.29 8.59 3.18
CA ALA A 87 12.44 9.22 1.88
C ALA A 87 12.03 10.70 1.90
N SER A 88 10.92 11.01 2.58
CA SER A 88 10.44 12.38 2.75
C SER A 88 11.40 13.25 3.58
N LEU A 89 11.92 12.72 4.68
CA LEU A 89 12.90 13.42 5.53
C LEU A 89 14.22 13.64 4.78
N TYR A 90 14.68 12.65 4.01
CA TYR A 90 15.86 12.78 3.16
C TYR A 90 15.66 13.90 2.12
N ALA A 91 14.51 13.92 1.45
CA ALA A 91 14.17 14.94 0.47
C ALA A 91 14.11 16.35 1.11
N ALA A 92 13.49 16.49 2.28
CA ALA A 92 13.44 17.75 3.02
C ALA A 92 14.82 18.24 3.46
N GLY A 93 15.73 17.33 3.82
CA GLY A 93 17.11 17.66 4.19
C GLY A 93 18.00 18.10 3.02
N THR A 94 17.56 17.90 1.77
CA THR A 94 18.27 18.32 0.56
C THR A 94 17.70 19.60 -0.07
N GLU A 95 16.85 20.34 0.64
CA GLU A 95 16.32 21.63 0.18
C GLU A 95 17.46 22.60 -0.16
N GLY A 96 17.51 23.04 -1.44
CA GLY A 96 18.59 23.89 -1.99
C GLY A 96 19.75 23.12 -2.64
N GLY A 97 19.77 21.79 -2.58
CA GLY A 97 20.71 20.90 -3.29
C GLY A 97 20.01 19.96 -4.26
N ALA A 98 20.77 19.22 -5.06
CA ALA A 98 20.21 18.20 -5.94
C ALA A 98 19.77 16.98 -5.10
N LEU A 99 18.51 16.58 -5.22
CA LEU A 99 18.00 15.34 -4.60
C LEU A 99 18.77 14.12 -5.16
N GLY A 100 19.46 13.39 -4.28
CA GLY A 100 20.21 12.20 -4.67
C GLY A 100 19.27 11.07 -5.13
N MET A 101 19.20 10.85 -6.45
CA MET A 101 18.32 9.86 -7.08
C MET A 101 18.48 8.46 -6.44
N ALA A 102 19.71 7.99 -6.27
CA ALA A 102 19.96 6.62 -5.78
C ALA A 102 19.39 6.38 -4.38
N THR A 103 19.62 7.30 -3.45
CA THR A 103 19.12 7.18 -2.07
C THR A 103 17.59 7.27 -2.03
N PHE A 104 17.03 8.27 -2.71
CA PHE A 104 15.58 8.45 -2.74
C PHE A 104 14.87 7.26 -3.41
N PHE A 105 15.39 6.78 -4.54
CA PHE A 105 14.87 5.61 -5.24
C PHE A 105 14.94 4.33 -4.39
N THR A 106 16.03 4.13 -3.65
CA THR A 106 16.17 2.95 -2.76
C THR A 106 15.13 2.99 -1.65
N LEU A 107 14.97 4.12 -0.96
CA LEU A 107 13.97 4.28 0.10
C LEU A 107 12.54 4.10 -0.43
N TYR A 108 12.24 4.67 -1.59
CA TYR A 108 10.96 4.48 -2.26
C TYR A 108 10.72 3.01 -2.63
N THR A 109 11.73 2.33 -3.18
CA THR A 109 11.63 0.91 -3.55
C THR A 109 11.27 0.03 -2.35
N PHE A 110 11.93 0.23 -1.20
CA PHE A 110 11.57 -0.51 0.02
C PHE A 110 10.16 -0.16 0.50
N SER A 111 9.76 1.10 0.44
CA SER A 111 8.39 1.50 0.79
C SER A 111 7.35 0.77 -0.06
N VAL A 112 7.47 0.80 -1.39
CA VAL A 112 6.51 0.13 -2.28
C VAL A 112 6.61 -1.40 -2.19
N ALA A 113 7.78 -1.96 -1.90
CA ALA A 113 7.97 -3.39 -1.70
C ALA A 113 7.12 -3.93 -0.52
N PHE A 114 7.02 -3.16 0.55
CA PHE A 114 6.14 -3.51 1.67
C PHE A 114 4.69 -3.07 1.45
N TYR A 115 4.46 -2.02 0.66
CA TYR A 115 3.09 -1.54 0.42
C TYR A 115 2.31 -2.41 -0.58
N MET A 116 2.92 -2.83 -1.69
CA MET A 116 2.18 -3.56 -2.74
C MET A 116 1.49 -4.84 -2.26
N PRO A 117 2.08 -5.69 -1.39
CA PRO A 117 1.39 -6.86 -0.86
C PRO A 117 0.19 -6.52 0.04
N THR A 118 0.12 -5.31 0.62
CA THR A 118 -1.00 -4.93 1.48
C THR A 118 -2.33 -4.87 0.73
N LEU A 119 -2.31 -4.56 -0.55
CA LEU A 119 -3.50 -4.58 -1.41
C LEU A 119 -4.15 -5.98 -1.49
N ALA A 120 -3.34 -7.03 -1.59
CA ALA A 120 -3.82 -8.40 -1.58
C ALA A 120 -4.18 -8.86 -0.16
N LEU A 121 -3.35 -8.53 0.83
CA LEU A 121 -3.59 -8.88 2.24
C LEU A 121 -4.86 -8.23 2.80
N SER A 122 -5.16 -6.98 2.45
CA SER A 122 -6.38 -6.29 2.89
C SER A 122 -7.64 -7.00 2.37
N ASN A 123 -7.63 -7.45 1.11
CA ASN A 123 -8.71 -8.25 0.54
C ASN A 123 -8.85 -9.59 1.25
N SER A 124 -7.74 -10.30 1.52
CA SER A 124 -7.73 -11.56 2.26
C SER A 124 -8.28 -11.39 3.67
N VAL A 125 -7.86 -10.34 4.38
CA VAL A 125 -8.37 -10.02 5.74
C VAL A 125 -9.86 -9.72 5.70
N ALA A 126 -10.35 -8.98 4.71
CA ALA A 126 -11.76 -8.66 4.56
C ALA A 126 -12.60 -9.91 4.30
N LEU A 127 -12.20 -10.73 3.32
CA LEU A 127 -12.91 -11.98 2.98
C LEU A 127 -12.94 -12.95 4.15
N ASN A 128 -11.80 -13.18 4.81
CA ASN A 128 -11.70 -14.04 5.98
C ASN A 128 -12.54 -13.52 7.16
N GLY A 129 -12.57 -12.20 7.37
CA GLY A 129 -13.38 -11.58 8.41
C GLY A 129 -14.88 -11.78 8.18
N LEU A 130 -15.34 -11.61 6.94
CA LEU A 130 -16.73 -11.85 6.56
C LEU A 130 -17.13 -13.33 6.68
N ALA A 131 -16.28 -14.23 6.19
CA ALA A 131 -16.52 -15.68 6.29
C ALA A 131 -16.63 -16.16 7.76
N ARG A 132 -15.73 -15.68 8.62
CA ARG A 132 -15.77 -15.99 10.08
C ARG A 132 -17.01 -15.44 10.77
N ALA A 133 -17.61 -14.38 10.24
CA ALA A 133 -18.87 -13.84 10.73
C ALA A 133 -20.11 -14.57 10.19
N GLY A 134 -19.93 -15.63 9.40
CA GLY A 134 -21.02 -16.40 8.77
C GLY A 134 -21.74 -15.66 7.65
N LEU A 135 -21.09 -14.64 7.06
CA LEU A 135 -21.68 -13.86 5.97
C LEU A 135 -21.29 -14.44 4.61
N ASP A 136 -22.21 -14.36 3.65
CA ASP A 136 -21.90 -14.65 2.26
C ASP A 136 -20.90 -13.61 1.74
N THR A 137 -19.68 -14.06 1.48
CA THR A 137 -18.58 -13.19 1.03
C THR A 137 -18.82 -12.63 -0.36
N VAL A 138 -19.53 -13.37 -1.23
CA VAL A 138 -19.84 -12.94 -2.60
C VAL A 138 -20.79 -11.74 -2.59
N ALA A 139 -21.77 -11.74 -1.68
CA ALA A 139 -22.70 -10.62 -1.54
C ALA A 139 -22.17 -9.48 -0.65
N ALA A 140 -21.39 -9.81 0.40
CA ALA A 140 -20.99 -8.84 1.41
C ALA A 140 -19.70 -8.07 1.08
N PHE A 141 -18.78 -8.64 0.29
CA PHE A 141 -17.47 -8.01 -0.02
C PHE A 141 -17.57 -6.89 -1.07
N PRO A 142 -18.31 -7.01 -2.20
CA PRO A 142 -18.33 -5.98 -3.23
C PRO A 142 -18.71 -4.58 -2.74
N PRO A 143 -19.71 -4.38 -1.87
CA PRO A 143 -20.01 -3.06 -1.32
C PRO A 143 -18.86 -2.45 -0.52
N ILE A 144 -18.09 -3.29 0.21
CA ILE A 144 -16.91 -2.86 0.96
C ILE A 144 -15.79 -2.44 0.00
N ARG A 145 -15.59 -3.21 -1.06
CA ARG A 145 -14.53 -2.98 -2.04
C ARG A 145 -14.73 -1.70 -2.88
N VAL A 146 -15.99 -1.31 -3.13
CA VAL A 146 -16.33 -0.05 -3.82
C VAL A 146 -15.72 1.16 -3.11
N PHE A 147 -15.71 1.18 -1.77
CA PHE A 147 -15.09 2.27 -1.00
C PHE A 147 -13.58 2.36 -1.20
N GLY A 148 -12.91 1.26 -1.54
CA GLY A 148 -11.52 1.31 -2.00
C GLY A 148 -11.36 2.11 -3.30
N THR A 149 -12.25 1.91 -4.27
CA THR A 149 -12.24 2.70 -5.51
C THR A 149 -12.48 4.19 -5.23
N ILE A 150 -13.43 4.52 -4.35
CA ILE A 150 -13.69 5.90 -3.93
C ILE A 150 -12.47 6.51 -3.23
N GLY A 151 -11.77 5.73 -2.41
CA GLY A 151 -10.55 6.18 -1.74
C GLY A 151 -9.39 6.48 -2.69
N PHE A 152 -9.31 5.77 -3.82
CA PHE A 152 -8.24 5.94 -4.81
C PHE A 152 -8.39 7.23 -5.64
N ILE A 153 -9.60 7.75 -5.83
CA ILE A 153 -9.91 8.95 -6.62
C ILE A 153 -9.65 10.23 -5.81
#